data_e8751cc05604438d21bb0b56c09b3444
#
_entry.id   e8751cc05604438d21bb0b56c09b3444
#
_cell.length_a   1.000
_cell.length_b   1.000
_cell.length_c   1.000
_cell.angle_alpha   90.00
_cell.angle_beta   90.00
_cell.angle_gamma   90.00
#
_symmetry.space_group_name_H-M   'P 1'
#
loop_
_entity.id
_entity.type
_entity.pdbx_description
1 polymer ?
#
loop_
_entity_poly.entity_id
_entity_poly.type
_entity_poly.pdbx_seq_one_letter_code
_entity_poly.pdbx_strand_id
1 'polypeptide(L)'
;KTKPNPALTDEFLTDMQALLIKAENERPQAIHTINSCKLSLEHINKVSLLAAIDEEVHTQNEHKNRFLLAETNILLRQLIQDGDSSFVFERIGANIRHVMIDEFQDTSRLQWKNFRMLLIEGLSQGADSLIVGDVKQAIYRWRSGDWGILNNLRGKLEAFPVVEKSLTTN
;
A
#
# COMPACT_ATOMS: atom_id res chain seq x y z
N LYS A 1 -2.72 3.83 -67.66
CA LYS A 1 -4.00 3.69 -66.90
C LYS A 1 -3.96 2.30 -66.27
N THR A 2 -3.55 2.19 -65.03
CA THR A 2 -3.61 0.97 -64.22
C THR A 2 -5.07 0.63 -63.94
N LYS A 3 -5.51 -0.56 -64.35
CA LYS A 3 -6.84 -1.07 -64.04
C LYS A 3 -6.99 -1.17 -62.51
N PRO A 4 -8.07 -0.72 -61.89
CA PRO A 4 -8.32 -0.92 -60.47
C PRO A 4 -8.38 -2.41 -60.18
N ASN A 5 -7.73 -2.82 -59.14
CA ASN A 5 -7.72 -4.21 -58.66
C ASN A 5 -9.10 -4.56 -58.13
N PRO A 6 -9.85 -5.51 -58.73
CA PRO A 6 -11.24 -5.76 -58.31
C PRO A 6 -11.41 -6.46 -56.96
N ALA A 7 -10.32 -6.67 -56.22
CA ALA A 7 -10.31 -7.37 -54.95
C ALA A 7 -10.50 -6.48 -53.70
N LEU A 8 -10.62 -5.17 -53.85
CA LEU A 8 -10.89 -4.24 -52.77
C LEU A 8 -12.36 -3.84 -52.78
N THR A 9 -13.19 -4.69 -52.22
CA THR A 9 -14.61 -4.34 -51.96
C THR A 9 -14.68 -3.40 -50.75
N ASP A 10 -15.72 -2.54 -50.69
CA ASP A 10 -15.94 -1.66 -49.54
C ASP A 10 -16.05 -2.46 -48.20
N GLU A 11 -16.57 -3.67 -48.27
CA GLU A 11 -16.63 -4.61 -47.15
C GLU A 11 -15.22 -5.00 -46.62
N PHE A 12 -14.30 -5.34 -47.53
CA PHE A 12 -12.90 -5.65 -47.15
C PHE A 12 -12.21 -4.43 -46.51
N LEU A 13 -12.44 -3.22 -46.99
CA LEU A 13 -11.89 -2.00 -46.43
C LEU A 13 -12.45 -1.74 -45.00
N THR A 14 -13.74 -2.00 -44.80
CA THR A 14 -14.39 -1.85 -43.50
C THR A 14 -13.84 -2.86 -42.52
N ASP A 15 -13.67 -4.12 -42.89
CA ASP A 15 -13.08 -5.18 -42.04
C ASP A 15 -11.62 -4.87 -41.66
N MET A 16 -10.84 -4.39 -42.62
CA MET A 16 -9.45 -3.96 -42.36
C MET A 16 -9.38 -2.80 -41.37
N GLN A 17 -10.29 -1.81 -41.52
CA GLN A 17 -10.35 -0.70 -40.56
C GLN A 17 -10.73 -1.18 -39.15
N ALA A 18 -11.71 -2.07 -39.04
CA ALA A 18 -12.10 -2.65 -37.76
C ALA A 18 -10.94 -3.39 -37.07
N LEU A 19 -10.18 -4.19 -37.84
CA LEU A 19 -8.99 -4.90 -37.32
C LEU A 19 -7.90 -3.92 -36.88
N LEU A 20 -7.64 -2.86 -37.65
CA LEU A 20 -6.65 -1.85 -37.29
C LEU A 20 -7.05 -1.10 -36.00
N ILE A 21 -8.31 -0.72 -35.87
CA ILE A 21 -8.81 -0.07 -34.66
C ILE A 21 -8.67 -1.00 -33.44
N LYS A 22 -9.02 -2.28 -33.62
CA LYS A 22 -8.86 -3.27 -32.55
C LYS A 22 -7.38 -3.43 -32.14
N ALA A 23 -6.50 -3.58 -33.11
CA ALA A 23 -5.05 -3.72 -32.85
C ALA A 23 -4.50 -2.47 -32.13
N GLU A 24 -4.93 -1.27 -32.52
CA GLU A 24 -4.48 -0.02 -31.91
C GLU A 24 -5.01 0.15 -30.47
N ASN A 25 -6.21 -0.30 -30.20
CA ASN A 25 -6.78 -0.30 -28.85
C ASN A 25 -6.08 -1.30 -27.91
N GLU A 26 -5.64 -2.45 -28.42
CA GLU A 26 -4.94 -3.48 -27.64
C GLU A 26 -3.44 -3.18 -27.47
N ARG A 27 -2.85 -2.39 -28.36
CA ARG A 27 -1.41 -2.06 -28.39
C ARG A 27 -0.86 -1.54 -27.07
N PRO A 28 -1.46 -0.55 -26.37
CA PRO A 28 -0.91 -0.01 -25.13
C PRO A 28 -0.75 -1.07 -24.05
N GLN A 29 -1.75 -1.93 -23.90
CA GLN A 29 -1.73 -3.01 -22.93
C GLN A 29 -0.69 -4.08 -23.28
N ALA A 30 -0.56 -4.44 -24.55
CA ALA A 30 0.44 -5.38 -25.03
C ALA A 30 1.88 -4.85 -24.81
N ILE A 31 2.14 -3.58 -25.12
CA ILE A 31 3.43 -2.94 -24.88
C ILE A 31 3.74 -2.90 -23.39
N HIS A 32 2.77 -2.53 -22.56
CA HIS A 32 2.95 -2.53 -21.10
C HIS A 32 3.33 -3.91 -20.59
N THR A 33 2.62 -4.95 -21.02
CA THR A 33 2.91 -6.34 -20.64
C THR A 33 4.31 -6.78 -21.07
N ILE A 34 4.68 -6.52 -22.33
CA ILE A 34 6.01 -6.86 -22.85
C ILE A 34 7.13 -6.15 -22.07
N ASN A 35 6.96 -4.86 -21.79
CA ASN A 35 7.96 -4.08 -21.05
C ASN A 35 8.08 -4.56 -19.60
N SER A 36 6.97 -4.89 -18.95
CA SER A 36 6.95 -5.47 -17.60
C SER A 36 7.65 -6.83 -17.56
N CYS A 37 7.39 -7.70 -18.53
CA CYS A 37 8.06 -9.00 -18.64
C CYS A 37 9.55 -8.84 -18.88
N LYS A 38 9.98 -7.94 -19.77
CA LYS A 38 11.39 -7.66 -20.03
C LYS A 38 12.11 -7.19 -18.77
N LEU A 39 11.52 -6.23 -18.05
CA LEU A 39 12.07 -5.71 -16.80
C LEU A 39 12.18 -6.81 -15.73
N SER A 40 11.18 -7.65 -15.62
CA SER A 40 11.17 -8.78 -14.68
C SER A 40 12.28 -9.78 -15.00
N LEU A 41 12.43 -10.15 -16.27
CA LEU A 41 13.50 -11.07 -16.72
C LEU A 41 14.90 -10.50 -16.51
N GLU A 42 15.09 -9.20 -16.73
CA GLU A 42 16.37 -8.52 -16.50
C GLU A 42 16.79 -8.55 -15.02
N HIS A 43 15.81 -8.52 -14.11
CA HIS A 43 16.07 -8.42 -12.67
C HIS A 43 15.80 -9.68 -11.88
N ILE A 44 15.36 -10.77 -12.51
CA ILE A 44 14.95 -12.01 -11.83
C ILE A 44 16.06 -12.58 -10.92
N ASN A 45 17.32 -12.54 -11.39
CA ASN A 45 18.44 -13.02 -10.60
C ASN A 45 18.70 -12.15 -9.37
N LYS A 46 18.46 -10.84 -9.46
CA LYS A 46 18.60 -9.92 -8.32
C LYS A 46 17.50 -10.17 -7.29
N VAL A 47 16.27 -10.39 -7.75
CA VAL A 47 15.14 -10.73 -6.87
C VAL A 47 15.36 -12.07 -6.18
N SER A 48 15.87 -13.08 -6.92
CA SER A 48 16.21 -14.39 -6.34
C SER A 48 17.32 -14.28 -5.29
N LEU A 49 18.34 -13.45 -5.54
CA LEU A 49 19.39 -13.20 -4.56
C LEU A 49 18.85 -12.52 -3.29
N LEU A 50 17.97 -11.53 -3.44
CA LEU A 50 17.32 -10.89 -2.29
C LEU A 50 16.49 -11.87 -1.48
N ALA A 51 15.75 -12.77 -2.13
CA ALA A 51 14.98 -13.81 -1.44
C ALA A 51 15.89 -14.77 -0.67
N ALA A 52 17.02 -15.18 -1.25
CA ALA A 52 17.98 -16.06 -0.57
C ALA A 52 18.65 -15.36 0.63
N ILE A 53 18.93 -14.06 0.52
CA ILE A 53 19.46 -13.26 1.65
C ILE A 53 18.42 -13.16 2.76
N ASP A 54 17.17 -12.92 2.44
CA ASP A 54 16.08 -12.81 3.41
C ASP A 54 15.90 -14.13 4.18
N GLU A 55 15.86 -15.25 3.47
CA GLU A 55 15.78 -16.59 4.06
C GLU A 55 16.96 -16.88 5.01
N GLU A 56 18.19 -16.54 4.59
CA GLU A 56 19.37 -16.72 5.44
C GLU A 56 19.32 -15.83 6.69
N VAL A 57 18.88 -14.58 6.57
CA VAL A 57 18.70 -13.66 7.68
C VAL A 57 17.68 -14.20 8.68
N HIS A 58 16.55 -14.73 8.22
CA HIS A 58 15.55 -15.38 9.08
C HIS A 58 16.16 -16.58 9.83
N THR A 59 16.83 -17.48 9.09
CA THR A 59 17.49 -18.66 9.68
C THR A 59 18.49 -18.28 10.74
N GLN A 60 19.34 -17.29 10.49
CA GLN A 60 20.33 -16.82 11.47
C GLN A 60 19.69 -16.17 12.70
N ASN A 61 18.60 -15.45 12.52
CA ASN A 61 17.88 -14.82 13.62
C ASN A 61 17.22 -15.87 14.53
N GLU A 62 16.60 -16.90 13.95
CA GLU A 62 16.04 -18.02 14.70
C GLU A 62 17.11 -18.76 15.50
N HIS A 63 18.24 -19.11 14.87
CA HIS A 63 19.35 -19.78 15.58
C HIS A 63 19.94 -18.97 16.73
N LYS A 64 19.90 -17.64 16.64
CA LYS A 64 20.46 -16.75 17.67
C LYS A 64 19.40 -16.21 18.62
N ASN A 65 18.15 -16.69 18.54
CA ASN A 65 17.00 -16.17 19.28
C ASN A 65 16.91 -14.63 19.17
N ARG A 66 17.12 -14.10 17.97
CA ARG A 66 17.03 -12.67 17.67
C ARG A 66 15.77 -12.37 16.89
N PHE A 67 15.23 -11.23 17.14
CA PHE A 67 14.04 -10.72 16.48
C PHE A 67 14.34 -9.38 15.82
N LEU A 68 13.97 -9.24 14.55
CA LEU A 68 14.11 -7.98 13.82
C LEU A 68 12.95 -7.06 14.17
N LEU A 69 13.26 -5.89 14.71
CA LEU A 69 12.26 -4.88 15.05
C LEU A 69 11.39 -4.48 13.82
N ALA A 70 11.96 -4.54 12.62
CA ALA A 70 11.24 -4.27 11.38
C ALA A 70 10.10 -5.27 11.11
N GLU A 71 10.20 -6.51 11.62
CA GLU A 71 9.19 -7.57 11.45
C GLU A 71 8.04 -7.47 12.45
N THR A 72 8.19 -6.66 13.51
CA THR A 72 7.15 -6.48 14.54
C THR A 72 5.79 -6.16 13.94
N ASN A 73 5.75 -5.27 12.97
CA ASN A 73 4.50 -4.86 12.32
C ASN A 73 3.87 -5.99 11.49
N ILE A 74 4.69 -6.86 10.90
CA ILE A 74 4.25 -8.01 10.10
C ILE A 74 3.67 -9.06 11.03
N LEU A 75 4.37 -9.39 12.10
CA LEU A 75 3.91 -10.34 13.12
C LEU A 75 2.63 -9.87 13.82
N LEU A 76 2.57 -8.61 14.20
CA LEU A 76 1.37 -8.02 14.78
C LEU A 76 0.18 -8.14 13.81
N ARG A 77 0.41 -7.91 12.52
CA ARG A 77 -0.62 -8.09 11.50
C ARG A 77 -1.08 -9.54 11.38
N GLN A 78 -0.16 -10.50 11.41
CA GLN A 78 -0.49 -11.93 11.35
C GLN A 78 -1.34 -12.32 12.56
N LEU A 79 -0.94 -11.95 13.76
CA LEU A 79 -1.70 -12.17 15.00
C LEU A 79 -3.12 -11.55 14.93
N ILE A 80 -3.25 -10.38 14.31
CA ILE A 80 -4.55 -9.71 14.14
C ILE A 80 -5.42 -10.42 13.10
N GLN A 81 -4.84 -11.00 12.03
CA GLN A 81 -5.60 -11.65 10.95
C GLN A 81 -6.04 -13.08 11.28
N ASP A 82 -5.29 -13.81 12.09
CA ASP A 82 -5.55 -15.23 12.41
C ASP A 82 -6.71 -15.45 13.41
N GLY A 83 -7.52 -14.43 13.67
CA GLY A 83 -8.74 -14.56 14.48
C GLY A 83 -8.55 -14.43 15.99
N ASP A 84 -7.32 -14.46 16.48
CA ASP A 84 -6.94 -14.14 17.87
C ASP A 84 -6.87 -12.62 18.14
N SER A 85 -7.28 -11.83 17.15
CA SER A 85 -7.33 -10.37 17.24
C SER A 85 -8.12 -9.87 18.45
N SER A 86 -9.22 -10.57 18.76
CA SER A 86 -10.04 -10.30 19.94
C SER A 86 -9.21 -10.33 21.22
N PHE A 87 -8.37 -11.36 21.40
CA PHE A 87 -7.59 -11.53 22.62
C PHE A 87 -6.45 -10.49 22.79
N VAL A 88 -5.75 -10.14 21.71
CA VAL A 88 -4.69 -9.12 21.74
C VAL A 88 -5.29 -7.75 22.00
N PHE A 89 -6.36 -7.39 21.30
CA PHE A 89 -7.03 -6.11 21.49
C PHE A 89 -7.83 -6.04 22.79
N GLU A 90 -8.41 -7.14 23.26
CA GLU A 90 -9.06 -7.21 24.55
C GLU A 90 -8.06 -6.98 25.71
N ARG A 91 -6.87 -7.57 25.61
CA ARG A 91 -5.83 -7.34 26.62
C ARG A 91 -5.16 -5.97 26.55
N ILE A 92 -4.94 -5.44 25.36
CA ILE A 92 -4.28 -4.13 25.17
C ILE A 92 -5.31 -3.02 25.15
N GLY A 93 -6.40 -3.18 24.41
CA GLY A 93 -7.43 -2.17 24.19
C GLY A 93 -8.23 -1.83 25.44
N ALA A 94 -8.43 -2.80 26.34
CA ALA A 94 -9.09 -2.53 27.63
C ALA A 94 -8.31 -1.55 28.53
N ASN A 95 -7.00 -1.40 28.28
CA ASN A 95 -6.11 -0.53 29.05
C ASN A 95 -5.72 0.77 28.34
N ILE A 96 -5.92 0.87 27.01
CA ILE A 96 -5.56 2.05 26.21
C ILE A 96 -6.83 2.79 25.83
N ARG A 97 -7.12 3.88 26.52
CA ARG A 97 -8.28 4.75 26.23
C ARG A 97 -7.92 5.87 25.26
N HIS A 98 -6.76 6.48 25.44
CA HIS A 98 -6.33 7.64 24.68
C HIS A 98 -5.11 7.29 23.84
N VAL A 99 -5.18 7.56 22.55
CA VAL A 99 -4.08 7.31 21.60
C VAL A 99 -3.52 8.67 21.18
N MET A 100 -2.22 8.86 21.41
CA MET A 100 -1.48 10.04 20.94
C MET A 100 -0.38 9.59 19.99
N ILE A 101 -0.41 10.09 18.76
CA ILE A 101 0.58 9.76 17.73
C ILE A 101 1.18 11.08 17.23
N ASP A 102 2.50 11.17 17.33
CA ASP A 102 3.28 12.26 16.76
C ASP A 102 3.98 11.81 15.48
N GLU A 103 4.47 12.75 14.69
CA GLU A 103 5.13 12.51 13.39
C GLU A 103 4.33 11.61 12.45
N PHE A 104 3.02 11.75 12.47
CA PHE A 104 2.10 10.83 11.79
C PHE A 104 2.28 10.80 10.26
N GLN A 105 2.85 11.84 9.65
CA GLN A 105 3.18 11.88 8.22
C GLN A 105 4.14 10.77 7.79
N ASP A 106 4.94 10.24 8.70
CA ASP A 106 5.91 9.17 8.45
C ASP A 106 5.36 7.76 8.71
N THR A 107 4.10 7.67 9.11
CA THR A 107 3.41 6.41 9.37
C THR A 107 3.20 5.62 8.07
N SER A 108 3.61 4.34 8.08
CA SER A 108 3.33 3.42 6.96
C SER A 108 1.88 2.93 6.97
N ARG A 109 1.41 2.45 5.81
CA ARG A 109 0.07 1.83 5.72
C ARG A 109 -0.13 0.64 6.65
N LEU A 110 0.94 -0.12 6.89
CA LEU A 110 0.91 -1.26 7.78
C LEU A 110 0.77 -0.83 9.24
N GLN A 111 1.57 0.15 9.68
CA GLN A 111 1.46 0.75 11.02
C GLN A 111 0.07 1.36 11.23
N TRP A 112 -0.43 2.11 10.24
CA TRP A 112 -1.79 2.67 10.31
C TRP A 112 -2.86 1.60 10.52
N LYS A 113 -2.79 0.47 9.80
CA LYS A 113 -3.74 -0.63 9.98
C LYS A 113 -3.74 -1.16 11.41
N ASN A 114 -2.56 -1.27 12.02
CA ASN A 114 -2.41 -1.74 13.37
C ASN A 114 -2.93 -0.72 14.40
N PHE A 115 -2.54 0.54 14.29
CA PHE A 115 -2.97 1.60 15.25
C PHE A 115 -4.43 1.96 15.10
N ARG A 116 -4.97 1.90 13.89
CA ARG A 116 -6.36 2.26 13.62
C ARG A 116 -7.35 1.50 14.48
N MET A 117 -7.08 0.23 14.75
CA MET A 117 -7.96 -0.59 15.58
C MET A 117 -8.00 -0.10 17.02
N LEU A 118 -6.82 0.19 17.61
CA LEU A 118 -6.73 0.75 18.96
C LEU A 118 -7.38 2.14 19.04
N LEU A 119 -7.15 2.96 18.02
CA LEU A 119 -7.74 4.30 17.93
C LEU A 119 -9.27 4.24 17.90
N ILE A 120 -9.84 3.39 17.05
CA ILE A 120 -11.29 3.21 16.93
C ILE A 120 -11.90 2.67 18.22
N GLU A 121 -11.24 1.72 18.86
CA GLU A 121 -11.71 1.17 20.13
C GLU A 121 -11.80 2.26 21.21
N GLY A 122 -10.73 3.06 21.38
CA GLY A 122 -10.74 4.18 22.31
C GLY A 122 -11.83 5.21 22.00
N LEU A 123 -11.97 5.61 20.73
CA LEU A 123 -13.01 6.54 20.28
C LEU A 123 -14.42 5.99 20.48
N SER A 124 -14.63 4.70 20.27
CA SER A 124 -15.93 4.03 20.51
C SER A 124 -16.34 4.03 21.97
N GLN A 125 -15.36 4.07 22.88
CA GLN A 125 -15.57 4.18 24.34
C GLN A 125 -15.72 5.65 24.80
N GLY A 126 -15.76 6.60 23.87
CA GLY A 126 -15.89 8.03 24.16
C GLY A 126 -14.60 8.70 24.62
N ALA A 127 -13.45 8.09 24.38
CA ALA A 127 -12.15 8.68 24.71
C ALA A 127 -11.65 9.61 23.58
N ASP A 128 -10.94 10.65 23.95
CA ASP A 128 -10.29 11.55 23.01
C ASP A 128 -8.91 11.01 22.59
N SER A 129 -8.53 11.27 21.35
CA SER A 129 -7.22 10.90 20.81
C SER A 129 -6.61 12.07 20.06
N LEU A 130 -5.29 12.12 19.96
CA LEU A 130 -4.53 13.18 19.31
C LEU A 130 -3.59 12.61 18.26
N ILE A 131 -3.66 13.17 17.06
CA ILE A 131 -2.74 12.86 15.98
C ILE A 131 -2.07 14.18 15.57
N VAL A 132 -0.73 14.19 15.62
CA VAL A 132 0.08 15.34 15.26
C VAL A 132 0.96 14.98 14.07
N GLY A 133 1.11 15.89 13.13
CA GLY A 133 1.98 15.69 11.97
C GLY A 133 1.90 16.85 10.99
N ASP A 134 2.91 16.94 10.14
CA ASP A 134 2.98 17.91 9.04
C ASP A 134 3.33 17.20 7.74
N VAL A 135 2.41 17.18 6.79
CA VAL A 135 2.60 16.58 5.46
C VAL A 135 3.85 17.09 4.75
N LYS A 136 4.24 18.36 4.99
CA LYS A 136 5.43 18.97 4.38
C LYS A 136 6.74 18.44 4.97
N GLN A 137 6.69 17.85 6.16
CA GLN A 137 7.85 17.27 6.84
C GLN A 137 8.03 15.78 6.55
N ALA A 138 7.18 15.17 5.72
CA ALA A 138 7.28 13.75 5.35
C ALA A 138 8.57 13.47 4.57
N ILE A 139 9.52 12.76 5.17
CA ILE A 139 10.82 12.40 4.57
C ILE A 139 11.08 10.90 4.47
N TYR A 140 10.23 10.07 5.09
CA TYR A 140 10.42 8.62 5.19
C TYR A 140 9.61 7.79 4.17
N ARG A 141 9.36 8.35 2.98
CA ARG A 141 8.68 7.62 1.90
C ARG A 141 9.43 6.34 1.50
N TRP A 142 10.75 6.37 1.54
CA TRP A 142 11.61 5.22 1.26
C TRP A 142 11.50 4.10 2.32
N ARG A 143 10.97 4.40 3.51
CA ARG A 143 10.61 3.45 4.58
C ARG A 143 9.11 3.11 4.58
N SER A 144 8.43 3.31 3.47
CA SER A 144 6.99 3.09 3.32
C SER A 144 6.09 4.08 4.09
N GLY A 145 6.63 5.21 4.56
CA GLY A 145 5.82 6.31 5.09
C GLY A 145 4.84 6.83 4.04
N ASP A 146 3.61 7.04 4.42
CA ASP A 146 2.53 7.48 3.53
C ASP A 146 1.79 8.68 4.12
N TRP A 147 2.29 9.88 3.83
CA TRP A 147 1.67 11.13 4.24
C TRP A 147 0.22 11.30 3.77
N GLY A 148 -0.20 10.56 2.72
CA GLY A 148 -1.56 10.56 2.23
C GLY A 148 -2.56 10.02 3.26
N ILE A 149 -2.09 9.27 4.27
CA ILE A 149 -2.93 8.81 5.38
C ILE A 149 -3.34 10.01 6.24
N LEU A 150 -2.39 10.87 6.60
CA LEU A 150 -2.65 12.10 7.36
C LEU A 150 -3.54 13.05 6.58
N ASN A 151 -3.24 13.27 5.30
CA ASN A 151 -4.00 14.18 4.44
C ASN A 151 -5.48 13.75 4.27
N ASN A 152 -5.79 12.46 4.38
CA ASN A 152 -7.15 11.94 4.27
C ASN A 152 -7.66 11.27 5.57
N LEU A 153 -7.23 11.76 6.73
CA LEU A 153 -7.56 11.17 8.01
C LEU A 153 -9.06 11.22 8.29
N ARG A 154 -9.73 12.33 7.97
CA ARG A 154 -11.18 12.48 8.11
C ARG A 154 -11.95 11.39 7.34
N GLY A 155 -11.59 11.13 6.08
CA GLY A 155 -12.22 10.08 5.30
C GLY A 155 -11.91 8.64 5.79
N LYS A 156 -10.90 8.48 6.65
CA LYS A 156 -10.57 7.19 7.27
C LYS A 156 -11.25 6.96 8.61
N LEU A 157 -11.79 8.02 9.23
CA LEU A 157 -12.45 8.03 10.53
C LEU A 157 -13.88 8.61 10.42
N GLU A 158 -14.60 8.33 9.34
CA GLU A 158 -15.93 8.90 9.02
C GLU A 158 -16.97 8.74 10.13
N ALA A 159 -16.85 7.68 10.93
CA ALA A 159 -17.78 7.41 12.04
C ALA A 159 -17.54 8.30 13.28
N PHE A 160 -16.45 9.07 13.30
CA PHE A 160 -16.05 9.85 14.48
C PHE A 160 -15.80 11.31 14.12
N PRO A 161 -16.15 12.26 15.01
CA PRO A 161 -15.89 13.68 14.78
C PRO A 161 -14.37 13.96 14.81
N VAL A 162 -13.84 14.50 13.72
CA VAL A 162 -12.44 14.91 13.62
C VAL A 162 -12.35 16.43 13.61
N VAL A 163 -11.69 17.00 14.62
CA VAL A 163 -11.40 18.43 14.73
C VAL A 163 -9.96 18.67 14.32
N GLU A 164 -9.75 19.43 13.26
CA GLU A 164 -8.42 19.79 12.76
C GLU A 164 -8.04 21.18 13.30
N LYS A 165 -6.84 21.29 13.86
CA LYS A 165 -6.25 22.55 14.32
C LYS A 165 -4.84 22.70 13.76
N SER A 166 -4.56 23.84 13.17
CA SER A 166 -3.21 24.18 12.74
C SER A 166 -2.50 24.96 13.84
N LEU A 167 -1.24 24.58 14.10
CA LEU A 167 -0.35 25.38 14.94
C LEU A 167 0.12 26.60 14.13
N THR A 168 -0.06 27.78 14.67
CA THR A 168 0.31 29.06 14.01
C THR A 168 1.63 29.62 14.49
N THR A 169 2.18 29.04 15.55
CA THR A 169 3.46 29.46 16.16
C THR A 169 4.43 28.28 16.14
N ASN A 170 5.61 28.55 15.62
CA ASN A 170 6.70 27.60 15.55
C ASN A 170 7.71 27.91 16.66
#